data_ab1da3f6847ce7abaf2a4dab695156c2
#
_entry.id   ab1da3f6847ce7abaf2a4dab695156c2
#
_cell.length_a   1.000
_cell.length_b   1.000
_cell.length_c   1.000
_cell.angle_alpha   90.00
_cell.angle_beta   90.00
_cell.angle_gamma   90.00
#
_symmetry.space_group_name_H-M   'P 1'
#
loop_
_entity.id
_entity.type
_entity.pdbx_description
1 polymer ?
#
loop_
_entity_poly.entity_id
_entity_poly.type
_entity_poly.pdbx_seq_one_letter_code
_entity_poly.pdbx_strand_id
1 'polypeptide(L)'
;MQDKTASDLKLWYRQPAIDNWNRALPIGCGKLGAMVFGNLSDERIQLNEDSLWNGGEQNRINPDALKHLAQIREHLANGDLEQAQWLTNDAMAGIPDSMRCYEPLADLFMQFQYPAGALHTGDAVLTNAQSMRTDPTDVAHLSYRRELDLADASINVSYKIDDVTYTRKHIASFPDNVIAIRLEVSKPGALNVRLRLQRGPLASYSTRYVDDSRALEDGGTYLTGKAAGKGGVRFATC
;
A
#
# COMPACT_ATOMS: atom_id res chain seq x y z
N MET A 1 -28.27 -16.13 17.76
CA MET A 1 -27.02 -15.45 17.33
C MET A 1 -25.92 -16.02 18.18
N GLN A 2 -25.03 -16.85 17.62
CA GLN A 2 -23.86 -17.33 18.37
C GLN A 2 -22.93 -16.13 18.60
N ASP A 3 -22.58 -15.88 19.85
CA ASP A 3 -21.56 -14.91 20.23
C ASP A 3 -20.25 -15.30 19.57
N LYS A 4 -19.85 -14.59 18.50
CA LYS A 4 -18.54 -14.77 17.88
C LYS A 4 -17.49 -14.36 18.91
N THR A 5 -16.68 -15.28 19.34
CA THR A 5 -15.57 -14.99 20.24
C THR A 5 -14.55 -14.09 19.53
N ALA A 6 -13.79 -13.28 20.26
CA ALA A 6 -12.75 -12.38 19.69
C ALA A 6 -11.74 -13.12 18.80
N SER A 7 -11.61 -14.44 18.93
CA SER A 7 -10.78 -15.29 18.06
C SER A 7 -11.28 -15.39 16.62
N ASP A 8 -12.59 -15.15 16.40
CA ASP A 8 -13.23 -15.30 15.08
C ASP A 8 -13.05 -14.08 14.19
N LEU A 9 -12.50 -12.99 14.73
CA LEU A 9 -12.28 -11.72 14.04
C LEU A 9 -10.81 -11.52 13.62
N LYS A 10 -10.09 -12.63 13.38
CA LYS A 10 -8.67 -12.60 13.02
C LYS A 10 -8.40 -13.29 11.70
N LEU A 11 -7.68 -12.59 10.80
CA LEU A 11 -7.04 -13.21 9.64
C LEU A 11 -5.57 -13.42 10.00
N TRP A 12 -5.09 -14.67 9.90
CA TRP A 12 -3.72 -14.98 10.28
C TRP A 12 -3.01 -15.92 9.31
N TYR A 13 -1.70 -15.79 9.25
CA TYR A 13 -0.85 -16.54 8.34
C TYR A 13 0.46 -16.93 9.03
N ARG A 14 1.03 -18.06 8.62
CA ARG A 14 2.32 -18.59 9.10
C ARG A 14 3.48 -18.31 8.14
N GLN A 15 3.26 -17.47 7.15
CA GLN A 15 4.25 -17.13 6.14
C GLN A 15 4.16 -15.63 5.82
N PRO A 16 5.29 -14.97 5.50
CA PRO A 16 5.27 -13.60 4.97
C PRO A 16 4.57 -13.55 3.60
N ALA A 17 4.16 -12.37 3.19
CA ALA A 17 3.59 -12.16 1.85
C ALA A 17 4.66 -12.15 0.76
N ILE A 18 5.90 -11.86 1.14
CA ILE A 18 7.06 -11.66 0.24
C ILE A 18 6.71 -10.56 -0.77
N ASP A 19 6.60 -10.84 -2.04
CA ASP A 19 6.27 -9.85 -3.09
C ASP A 19 4.83 -9.98 -3.60
N ASN A 20 4.02 -10.85 -2.98
CA ASN A 20 2.64 -11.02 -3.40
C ASN A 20 1.72 -10.02 -2.70
N TRP A 21 1.32 -8.98 -3.43
CA TRP A 21 0.44 -7.92 -2.93
C TRP A 21 -0.89 -8.46 -2.37
N ASN A 22 -1.48 -9.46 -3.02
CA ASN A 22 -2.76 -10.05 -2.59
C ASN A 22 -2.66 -10.83 -1.27
N ARG A 23 -1.45 -11.11 -0.80
CA ARG A 23 -1.21 -11.76 0.51
C ARG A 23 -0.86 -10.76 1.60
N ALA A 24 -0.53 -9.51 1.26
CA ALA A 24 -0.27 -8.48 2.26
C ALA A 24 -1.52 -8.14 3.05
N LEU A 25 -1.35 -7.68 4.29
CA LEU A 25 -2.45 -7.31 5.16
C LEU A 25 -2.71 -5.80 5.10
N PRO A 26 -3.97 -5.38 4.93
CA PRO A 26 -4.32 -3.97 4.83
C PRO A 26 -4.55 -3.33 6.20
N ILE A 27 -4.11 -2.07 6.38
CA ILE A 27 -4.59 -1.16 7.42
C ILE A 27 -4.93 0.19 6.81
N GLY A 28 -5.78 0.96 7.47
CA GLY A 28 -6.13 2.30 6.99
C GLY A 28 -6.99 3.08 7.96
N CYS A 29 -7.03 4.40 7.75
CA CYS A 29 -7.80 5.34 8.56
C CYS A 29 -8.63 6.32 7.71
N GLY A 30 -9.02 5.92 6.52
CA GLY A 30 -9.78 6.74 5.58
C GLY A 30 -8.88 7.45 4.57
N LYS A 31 -8.00 8.35 5.01
CA LYS A 31 -7.04 9.04 4.13
C LYS A 31 -5.77 8.23 3.87
N LEU A 32 -5.17 7.73 4.94
CA LEU A 32 -3.97 6.91 4.84
C LEU A 32 -4.32 5.44 4.85
N GLY A 33 -3.59 4.67 4.06
CA GLY A 33 -3.65 3.24 4.02
C GLY A 33 -2.27 2.62 3.86
N ALA A 34 -2.14 1.36 4.23
CA ALA A 34 -0.92 0.60 3.98
C ALA A 34 -1.22 -0.88 3.75
N MET A 35 -0.33 -1.50 2.96
CA MET A 35 -0.26 -2.95 2.80
C MET A 35 1.02 -3.45 3.48
N VAL A 36 0.86 -4.27 4.53
CA VAL A 36 1.95 -4.82 5.34
C VAL A 36 2.28 -6.23 4.87
N PHE A 37 3.50 -6.45 4.40
CA PHE A 37 3.91 -7.74 3.83
C PHE A 37 4.35 -8.75 4.89
N GLY A 38 4.88 -8.28 6.01
CA GLY A 38 5.33 -9.13 7.12
C GLY A 38 6.65 -9.85 6.81
N ASN A 39 7.49 -9.30 5.96
CA ASN A 39 8.80 -9.86 5.63
C ASN A 39 9.76 -9.77 6.81
N LEU A 40 10.73 -10.67 6.91
CA LEU A 40 11.64 -10.72 8.05
C LEU A 40 12.82 -9.76 7.89
N SER A 41 13.58 -9.92 6.81
CA SER A 41 14.85 -9.18 6.61
C SER A 41 14.61 -7.80 6.01
N ASP A 42 13.74 -7.72 5.02
CA ASP A 42 13.44 -6.48 4.30
C ASP A 42 11.91 -6.28 4.25
N GLU A 43 11.36 -5.81 5.37
CA GLU A 43 9.93 -5.50 5.44
C GLU A 43 9.58 -4.43 4.44
N ARG A 44 8.48 -4.66 3.73
CA ARG A 44 7.86 -3.68 2.86
C ARG A 44 6.51 -3.27 3.42
N ILE A 45 6.29 -1.99 3.51
CA ILE A 45 4.97 -1.41 3.82
C ILE A 45 4.65 -0.45 2.68
N GLN A 46 3.72 -0.84 1.83
CA GLN A 46 3.29 0.03 0.74
C GLN A 46 2.27 1.02 1.27
N LEU A 47 2.63 2.29 1.19
CA LEU A 47 1.84 3.41 1.70
C LEU A 47 0.93 3.99 0.62
N ASN A 48 -0.20 4.46 1.06
CA ASN A 48 -1.26 5.01 0.24
C ASN A 48 -1.87 6.26 0.88
N GLU A 49 -2.26 7.22 0.04
CA GLU A 49 -3.00 8.43 0.44
C GLU A 49 -4.09 8.69 -0.60
N ASP A 50 -5.33 8.93 -0.15
CA ASP A 50 -6.55 8.86 -0.95
C ASP A 50 -6.67 9.93 -2.04
N SER A 51 -5.97 11.06 -1.91
CA SER A 51 -6.00 12.15 -2.90
C SER A 51 -4.93 12.04 -3.99
N LEU A 52 -4.05 11.05 -3.94
CA LEU A 52 -2.90 10.96 -4.85
C LEU A 52 -3.27 10.38 -6.21
N TRP A 53 -3.86 11.21 -7.04
CA TRP A 53 -4.25 10.88 -8.41
C TRP A 53 -3.37 11.56 -9.44
N ASN A 54 -3.21 10.92 -10.58
CA ASN A 54 -2.49 11.48 -11.73
C ASN A 54 -3.18 12.75 -12.25
N GLY A 55 -2.40 13.81 -12.44
CA GLY A 55 -2.86 15.09 -12.98
C GLY A 55 -3.72 15.91 -12.02
N GLY A 56 -4.09 17.10 -12.48
CA GLY A 56 -4.93 18.06 -11.76
C GLY A 56 -6.37 18.08 -12.25
N GLU A 57 -7.05 19.16 -11.92
CA GLU A 57 -8.43 19.41 -12.36
C GLU A 57 -8.56 19.32 -13.88
N GLN A 58 -9.66 18.74 -14.32
CA GLN A 58 -9.98 18.56 -15.73
C GLN A 58 -11.48 18.75 -15.95
N ASN A 59 -11.84 19.65 -16.86
CA ASN A 59 -13.20 19.74 -17.34
C ASN A 59 -13.46 18.56 -18.28
N ARG A 60 -14.37 17.68 -17.88
CA ARG A 60 -14.77 16.48 -18.64
C ARG A 60 -16.18 16.55 -19.16
N ILE A 61 -16.80 17.73 -19.15
CA ILE A 61 -18.14 17.90 -19.66
C ILE A 61 -18.14 17.60 -21.17
N ASN A 62 -18.97 16.63 -21.57
CA ASN A 62 -19.18 16.32 -22.98
C ASN A 62 -20.12 17.39 -23.58
N PRO A 63 -19.67 18.18 -24.56
CA PRO A 63 -20.50 19.24 -25.14
C PRO A 63 -21.70 18.71 -25.95
N ASP A 64 -21.69 17.44 -26.31
CA ASP A 64 -22.72 16.80 -27.09
C ASP A 64 -23.85 16.19 -26.24
N ALA A 65 -23.63 16.05 -24.93
CA ALA A 65 -24.57 15.41 -24.00
C ALA A 65 -26.00 16.02 -24.10
N LEU A 66 -26.09 17.33 -24.04
CA LEU A 66 -27.39 18.02 -24.10
C LEU A 66 -28.11 17.84 -25.47
N LYS A 67 -27.35 17.74 -26.57
CA LYS A 67 -27.89 17.58 -27.92
C LYS A 67 -28.60 16.24 -28.09
N HIS A 68 -28.09 15.19 -27.45
CA HIS A 68 -28.62 13.83 -27.59
C HIS A 68 -29.61 13.44 -26.50
N LEU A 69 -29.79 14.25 -25.46
CA LEU A 69 -30.67 13.93 -24.34
C LEU A 69 -32.12 13.63 -24.73
N ALA A 70 -32.67 14.42 -25.66
CA ALA A 70 -34.05 14.21 -26.14
C ALA A 70 -34.18 12.88 -26.90
N GLN A 71 -33.22 12.54 -27.73
CA GLN A 71 -33.20 11.29 -28.50
C GLN A 71 -33.04 10.05 -27.57
N ILE A 72 -32.22 10.15 -26.56
CA ILE A 72 -32.09 9.07 -25.55
C ILE A 72 -33.43 8.83 -24.84
N ARG A 73 -34.15 9.90 -24.45
CA ARG A 73 -35.46 9.80 -23.82
C ARG A 73 -36.51 9.20 -24.75
N GLU A 74 -36.47 9.52 -26.04
CA GLU A 74 -37.36 8.94 -27.06
C GLU A 74 -37.12 7.43 -27.21
N HIS A 75 -35.86 6.98 -27.33
CA HIS A 75 -35.52 5.54 -27.35
C HIS A 75 -36.04 4.82 -26.10
N LEU A 76 -35.83 5.40 -24.91
CA LEU A 76 -36.37 4.83 -23.67
C LEU A 76 -37.90 4.74 -23.67
N ALA A 77 -38.59 5.75 -24.13
CA ALA A 77 -40.06 5.75 -24.20
C ALA A 77 -40.60 4.69 -25.18
N ASN A 78 -39.88 4.44 -26.26
CA ASN A 78 -40.23 3.44 -27.28
C ASN A 78 -39.80 2.01 -26.89
N GLY A 79 -39.07 1.81 -25.77
CA GLY A 79 -38.55 0.53 -25.35
C GLY A 79 -37.26 0.08 -26.08
N ASP A 80 -36.65 0.96 -26.86
CA ASP A 80 -35.41 0.71 -27.61
C ASP A 80 -34.19 0.83 -26.68
N LEU A 81 -34.09 -0.08 -25.69
CA LEU A 81 -33.09 0.02 -24.63
C LEU A 81 -31.65 -0.09 -25.13
N GLU A 82 -31.44 -0.86 -26.18
CA GLU A 82 -30.10 -1.02 -26.78
C GLU A 82 -29.59 0.29 -27.39
N GLN A 83 -30.43 0.97 -28.18
CA GLN A 83 -30.08 2.26 -28.77
C GLN A 83 -29.94 3.35 -27.73
N ALA A 84 -30.81 3.36 -26.72
CA ALA A 84 -30.72 4.29 -25.59
C ALA A 84 -29.39 4.12 -24.82
N GLN A 85 -28.99 2.89 -24.57
CA GLN A 85 -27.75 2.59 -23.88
C GLN A 85 -26.54 2.98 -24.71
N TRP A 86 -26.54 2.59 -26.00
CA TRP A 86 -25.43 2.94 -26.91
C TRP A 86 -25.23 4.46 -26.98
N LEU A 87 -26.30 5.21 -27.23
CA LEU A 87 -26.24 6.67 -27.34
C LEU A 87 -25.89 7.34 -26.00
N THR A 88 -26.32 6.76 -24.87
CA THR A 88 -25.93 7.22 -23.54
C THR A 88 -24.42 7.05 -23.29
N ASN A 89 -23.86 5.92 -23.64
CA ASN A 89 -22.43 5.65 -23.49
C ASN A 89 -21.59 6.58 -24.37
N ASP A 90 -22.03 6.85 -25.59
CA ASP A 90 -21.33 7.73 -26.54
C ASP A 90 -21.46 9.23 -26.15
N ALA A 91 -22.67 9.70 -25.90
CA ALA A 91 -22.93 11.11 -25.73
C ALA A 91 -22.91 11.63 -24.31
N MET A 92 -23.17 10.77 -23.29
CA MET A 92 -23.20 11.20 -21.88
C MET A 92 -21.92 10.93 -21.14
N ALA A 93 -21.01 10.12 -21.69
CA ALA A 93 -19.69 9.90 -21.09
C ALA A 93 -18.86 11.19 -21.08
N GLY A 94 -18.03 11.34 -20.07
CA GLY A 94 -17.08 12.46 -20.01
C GLY A 94 -15.99 12.35 -21.08
N ILE A 95 -15.38 13.48 -21.45
CA ILE A 95 -14.26 13.51 -22.41
C ILE A 95 -12.99 14.00 -21.70
N PRO A 96 -11.97 13.15 -21.57
CA PRO A 96 -11.92 11.72 -21.87
C PRO A 96 -12.86 10.90 -20.97
N ASP A 97 -13.28 9.74 -21.43
CA ASP A 97 -14.24 8.85 -20.76
C ASP A 97 -13.62 8.13 -19.55
N SER A 98 -12.32 7.92 -19.58
CA SER A 98 -11.58 7.23 -18.53
C SER A 98 -11.23 8.14 -17.34
N MET A 99 -11.25 7.54 -16.15
CA MET A 99 -10.73 8.19 -14.94
C MET A 99 -9.20 8.30 -15.00
N ARG A 100 -8.66 9.28 -14.27
CA ARG A 100 -7.22 9.35 -14.02
C ARG A 100 -6.76 8.17 -13.18
N CYS A 101 -5.49 7.77 -13.37
CA CYS A 101 -4.91 6.70 -12.60
C CYS A 101 -4.64 7.14 -11.16
N TYR A 102 -4.95 6.26 -10.22
CA TYR A 102 -4.54 6.38 -8.84
C TYR A 102 -3.05 6.00 -8.70
N GLU A 103 -2.33 6.66 -7.81
CA GLU A 103 -0.91 6.43 -7.62
C GLU A 103 -0.59 6.07 -6.17
N PRO A 104 0.30 5.08 -5.91
CA PRO A 104 0.78 4.82 -4.56
C PRO A 104 1.61 6.00 -4.05
N LEU A 105 1.59 6.24 -2.74
CA LEU A 105 2.37 7.30 -2.10
C LEU A 105 3.87 6.95 -2.10
N ALA A 106 4.24 5.89 -1.44
CA ALA A 106 5.60 5.38 -1.33
C ALA A 106 5.60 3.95 -0.78
N ASP A 107 6.77 3.32 -0.79
CA ASP A 107 7.06 2.13 0.00
C ASP A 107 8.00 2.52 1.16
N LEU A 108 7.62 2.17 2.38
CA LEU A 108 8.52 2.15 3.52
C LEU A 108 9.20 0.79 3.58
N PHE A 109 10.51 0.80 3.46
CA PHE A 109 11.35 -0.37 3.67
C PHE A 109 11.99 -0.31 5.05
N MET A 110 11.86 -1.41 5.81
CA MET A 110 12.54 -1.61 7.09
C MET A 110 13.48 -2.80 6.96
N GLN A 111 14.77 -2.52 6.82
CA GLN A 111 15.80 -3.55 6.73
C GLN A 111 16.29 -3.91 8.11
N PHE A 112 15.93 -5.10 8.55
CA PHE A 112 16.38 -5.66 9.84
C PHE A 112 17.71 -6.37 9.68
N GLN A 113 18.61 -6.12 10.61
CA GLN A 113 19.90 -6.78 10.70
C GLN A 113 19.89 -7.75 11.87
N TYR A 114 20.14 -9.02 11.57
CA TYR A 114 20.24 -10.10 12.55
C TYR A 114 21.69 -10.56 12.68
N PRO A 115 22.04 -11.32 13.75
CA PRO A 115 23.35 -11.97 13.85
C PRO A 115 23.65 -12.83 12.60
N ALA A 116 24.92 -12.92 12.24
CA ALA A 116 25.36 -13.66 11.07
C ALA A 116 24.90 -15.13 11.15
N GLY A 117 24.27 -15.62 10.08
CA GLY A 117 23.75 -16.99 9.99
C GLY A 117 22.40 -17.23 10.67
N ALA A 118 21.82 -16.24 11.35
CA ALA A 118 20.55 -16.38 12.06
C ALA A 118 19.34 -16.58 11.13
N LEU A 119 19.42 -16.06 9.90
CA LEU A 119 18.48 -16.36 8.83
C LEU A 119 19.23 -16.95 7.64
N HIS A 120 18.84 -18.14 7.21
CA HIS A 120 19.23 -18.64 5.91
C HIS A 120 18.44 -17.93 4.83
N THR A 121 18.91 -16.75 4.45
CA THR A 121 18.45 -16.10 3.24
C THR A 121 19.16 -16.78 2.08
N GLY A 122 18.41 -17.37 1.15
CA GLY A 122 19.00 -17.88 -0.08
C GLY A 122 19.80 -16.77 -0.76
N ASP A 123 20.87 -17.13 -1.47
CA ASP A 123 21.86 -16.24 -2.07
C ASP A 123 21.25 -15.18 -3.03
N ALA A 124 20.73 -14.09 -2.52
CA ALA A 124 20.33 -12.97 -3.33
C ALA A 124 21.26 -11.79 -3.15
N VAL A 125 21.91 -11.53 -4.22
CA VAL A 125 22.69 -10.32 -4.43
C VAL A 125 21.73 -9.15 -4.61
N LEU A 126 21.80 -8.18 -3.71
CA LEU A 126 21.15 -6.89 -3.84
C LEU A 126 21.76 -6.15 -5.04
N THR A 127 21.16 -6.26 -6.18
CA THR A 127 21.47 -5.39 -7.30
C THR A 127 20.42 -4.29 -7.40
N ASN A 128 20.90 -3.06 -7.35
CA ASN A 128 20.24 -1.79 -7.70
C ASN A 128 18.76 -1.83 -8.09
N ALA A 129 17.91 -1.20 -7.28
CA ALA A 129 16.53 -0.81 -7.56
C ALA A 129 15.50 -1.92 -7.91
N GLN A 130 15.94 -3.11 -8.21
CA GLN A 130 15.13 -4.31 -8.40
C GLN A 130 15.60 -5.35 -7.39
N SER A 131 15.46 -5.07 -6.11
CA SER A 131 15.81 -6.05 -5.08
C SER A 131 14.87 -7.25 -5.21
N MET A 132 15.35 -8.29 -5.85
CA MET A 132 14.83 -9.64 -5.58
C MET A 132 15.12 -9.91 -4.11
N ARG A 133 14.09 -9.82 -3.29
CA ARG A 133 14.19 -10.01 -1.86
C ARG A 133 14.23 -11.49 -1.57
N THR A 134 15.19 -11.88 -0.84
CA THR A 134 15.31 -13.22 -0.31
C THR A 134 14.96 -13.24 1.15
N ASP A 135 13.71 -12.98 1.43
CA ASP A 135 13.16 -13.44 2.69
C ASP A 135 12.99 -14.96 2.62
N PRO A 136 13.31 -15.67 3.69
CA PRO A 136 13.14 -17.10 3.73
C PRO A 136 11.68 -17.46 3.47
N THR A 137 11.43 -18.33 2.51
CA THR A 137 10.09 -18.86 2.23
C THR A 137 9.69 -19.91 3.26
N ASP A 138 10.65 -20.60 3.86
CA ASP A 138 10.42 -21.52 4.95
C ASP A 138 10.77 -20.86 6.29
N VAL A 139 9.73 -20.38 6.96
CA VAL A 139 9.83 -19.74 8.28
C VAL A 139 9.16 -20.55 9.38
N ALA A 140 8.83 -21.82 9.11
CA ALA A 140 8.11 -22.66 10.07
C ALA A 140 8.90 -22.84 11.39
N HIS A 141 10.22 -22.93 11.29
CA HIS A 141 11.14 -23.07 12.43
C HIS A 141 11.25 -21.79 13.29
N LEU A 142 10.82 -20.63 12.76
CA LEU A 142 10.89 -19.34 13.44
C LEU A 142 9.64 -19.03 14.28
N SER A 143 8.67 -19.95 14.37
CA SER A 143 7.37 -19.70 15.01
C SER A 143 6.67 -18.45 14.43
N TYR A 144 6.84 -18.21 13.14
CA TYR A 144 6.34 -17.02 12.45
C TYR A 144 4.81 -16.96 12.45
N ARG A 145 4.30 -15.76 12.77
CA ARG A 145 2.88 -15.44 12.67
C ARG A 145 2.69 -13.98 12.28
N ARG A 146 1.83 -13.74 11.32
CA ARG A 146 1.25 -12.41 11.06
C ARG A 146 -0.26 -12.51 11.10
N GLU A 147 -0.89 -11.52 11.68
CA GLU A 147 -2.33 -11.47 11.83
C GLU A 147 -2.88 -10.05 11.67
N LEU A 148 -4.07 -9.95 11.10
CA LEU A 148 -4.93 -8.78 11.15
C LEU A 148 -6.05 -9.07 12.14
N ASP A 149 -6.10 -8.29 13.21
CA ASP A 149 -7.18 -8.32 14.18
C ASP A 149 -8.24 -7.28 13.78
N LEU A 150 -9.42 -7.78 13.39
CA LEU A 150 -10.52 -6.93 12.95
C LEU A 150 -11.25 -6.26 14.13
N ALA A 151 -10.99 -6.69 15.38
CA ALA A 151 -11.60 -6.09 16.55
C ALA A 151 -10.96 -4.74 16.93
N ASP A 152 -9.63 -4.63 16.76
CA ASP A 152 -8.87 -3.40 17.05
C ASP A 152 -8.19 -2.80 15.81
N ALA A 153 -8.44 -3.36 14.63
CA ALA A 153 -7.89 -2.93 13.35
C ALA A 153 -6.34 -2.86 13.35
N SER A 154 -5.68 -3.77 14.06
CA SER A 154 -4.23 -3.83 14.13
C SER A 154 -3.64 -5.00 13.34
N ILE A 155 -2.42 -4.81 12.82
CA ILE A 155 -1.63 -5.90 12.26
C ILE A 155 -0.49 -6.21 13.22
N ASN A 156 -0.35 -7.49 13.56
CA ASN A 156 0.73 -7.99 14.39
C ASN A 156 1.57 -8.97 13.57
N VAL A 157 2.90 -8.81 13.61
CA VAL A 157 3.87 -9.76 13.03
C VAL A 157 4.80 -10.19 14.15
N SER A 158 4.89 -11.49 14.41
CA SER A 158 5.78 -12.04 15.43
C SER A 158 6.58 -13.23 14.89
N TYR A 159 7.80 -13.34 15.31
CA TYR A 159 8.69 -14.45 14.97
C TYR A 159 9.82 -14.55 15.99
N LYS A 160 10.50 -15.69 15.99
CA LYS A 160 11.63 -15.94 16.89
C LYS A 160 12.86 -16.32 16.08
N ILE A 161 13.96 -15.62 16.31
CA ILE A 161 15.27 -15.92 15.76
C ILE A 161 16.17 -16.25 16.93
N ASP A 162 16.72 -17.47 16.96
CA ASP A 162 17.42 -18.04 18.10
C ASP A 162 16.56 -17.95 19.37
N ASP A 163 16.99 -17.21 20.37
CA ASP A 163 16.29 -17.01 21.62
C ASP A 163 15.66 -15.59 21.75
N VAL A 164 15.63 -14.82 20.66
CA VAL A 164 15.04 -13.48 20.60
C VAL A 164 13.71 -13.51 19.89
N THR A 165 12.68 -13.01 20.55
CA THR A 165 11.36 -12.76 19.95
C THR A 165 11.30 -11.34 19.41
N TYR A 166 10.87 -11.21 18.18
CA TYR A 166 10.60 -9.94 17.48
C TYR A 166 9.11 -9.76 17.29
N THR A 167 8.61 -8.60 17.61
CA THR A 167 7.18 -8.26 17.44
C THR A 167 7.07 -6.89 16.76
N ARG A 168 6.16 -6.79 15.80
CA ARG A 168 5.81 -5.55 15.13
C ARG A 168 4.30 -5.37 15.20
N LYS A 169 3.84 -4.26 15.74
CA LYS A 169 2.42 -3.89 15.74
C LYS A 169 2.22 -2.66 14.87
N HIS A 170 1.23 -2.73 13.98
CA HIS A 170 0.89 -1.66 13.04
C HIS A 170 -0.55 -1.23 13.31
N ILE A 171 -0.78 0.06 13.39
CA ILE A 171 -2.10 0.68 13.51
C ILE A 171 -2.18 1.91 12.62
N ALA A 172 -3.38 2.24 12.16
CA ALA A 172 -3.66 3.50 11.48
C ALA A 172 -4.63 4.32 12.33
N SER A 173 -4.22 5.53 12.72
CA SER A 173 -5.02 6.44 13.55
C SER A 173 -5.75 7.46 12.69
N PHE A 174 -7.08 7.46 12.73
CA PHE A 174 -7.90 8.45 12.03
C PHE A 174 -7.76 9.86 12.63
N PRO A 175 -7.88 10.04 13.98
CA PRO A 175 -7.79 11.38 14.55
C PRO A 175 -6.41 12.03 14.39
N ASP A 176 -5.35 11.24 14.41
CA ASP A 176 -3.97 11.74 14.31
C ASP A 176 -3.49 11.78 12.85
N ASN A 177 -4.19 11.11 11.92
CA ASN A 177 -3.83 10.96 10.52
C ASN A 177 -2.40 10.40 10.33
N VAL A 178 -2.09 9.34 11.07
CA VAL A 178 -0.78 8.67 11.01
C VAL A 178 -0.92 7.15 10.94
N ILE A 179 0.11 6.50 10.42
CA ILE A 179 0.33 5.07 10.58
C ILE A 179 1.45 4.90 11.61
N ALA A 180 1.14 4.24 12.73
CA ALA A 180 2.09 4.00 13.80
C ALA A 180 2.58 2.55 13.76
N ILE A 181 3.89 2.36 13.90
CA ILE A 181 4.55 1.05 13.89
C ILE A 181 5.36 0.92 15.17
N ARG A 182 5.02 -0.05 16.00
CA ARG A 182 5.75 -0.39 17.22
C ARG A 182 6.62 -1.62 16.96
N LEU A 183 7.91 -1.48 17.23
CA LEU A 183 8.89 -2.56 17.14
C LEU A 183 9.33 -2.95 18.55
N GLU A 184 9.26 -4.23 18.86
CA GLU A 184 9.67 -4.77 20.15
C GLU A 184 10.54 -6.00 19.96
N VAL A 185 11.51 -6.16 20.85
CA VAL A 185 12.37 -7.31 20.92
C VAL A 185 12.49 -7.80 22.37
N SER A 186 12.58 -9.11 22.58
CA SER A 186 12.64 -9.69 23.92
C SER A 186 13.99 -9.49 24.63
N LYS A 187 15.04 -9.05 23.90
CA LYS A 187 16.37 -8.78 24.46
C LYS A 187 16.85 -7.39 24.11
N PRO A 188 17.31 -6.58 25.09
CA PRO A 188 17.90 -5.27 24.81
C PRO A 188 19.04 -5.36 23.80
N GLY A 189 19.13 -4.37 22.90
CA GLY A 189 20.21 -4.29 21.89
C GLY A 189 20.05 -5.21 20.67
N ALA A 190 19.02 -6.07 20.64
CA ALA A 190 18.80 -6.96 19.50
C ALA A 190 18.07 -6.30 18.32
N LEU A 191 17.50 -5.10 18.50
CA LEU A 191 16.85 -4.38 17.43
C LEU A 191 17.87 -3.51 16.67
N ASN A 192 18.10 -3.85 15.43
CA ASN A 192 18.89 -3.07 14.49
C ASN A 192 18.09 -2.97 13.18
N VAL A 193 17.64 -1.75 12.82
CA VAL A 193 16.80 -1.53 11.67
C VAL A 193 17.24 -0.28 10.92
N ARG A 194 17.28 -0.38 9.59
CA ARG A 194 17.48 0.76 8.68
C ARG A 194 16.17 1.05 7.97
N LEU A 195 15.75 2.31 8.01
CA LEU A 195 14.55 2.78 7.34
C LEU A 195 14.90 3.43 6.00
N ARG A 196 14.03 3.24 5.01
CA ARG A 196 14.13 3.90 3.72
C ARG A 196 12.72 4.10 3.15
N LEU A 197 12.41 5.32 2.74
CA LEU A 197 11.25 5.63 1.91
C LEU A 197 11.68 5.65 0.44
N GLN A 198 10.90 4.98 -0.39
CA GLN A 198 11.15 4.90 -1.82
C GLN A 198 9.82 4.88 -2.56
N ARG A 199 9.72 5.64 -3.62
CA ARG A 199 8.59 5.54 -4.55
C ARG A 199 8.99 4.56 -5.66
N GLY A 200 8.41 3.39 -5.59
CA GLY A 200 8.60 2.13 -6.27
C GLY A 200 9.50 2.01 -7.50
N PRO A 201 10.20 0.89 -7.63
CA PRO A 201 10.86 0.53 -8.89
C PRO A 201 9.89 -0.07 -9.92
N LEU A 202 8.71 -0.50 -9.48
CA LEU A 202 7.74 -1.21 -10.33
C LEU A 202 7.01 -0.33 -11.32
N ALA A 203 7.06 0.98 -11.14
CA ALA A 203 6.54 1.90 -12.12
C ALA A 203 7.69 2.75 -12.62
N SER A 204 8.18 2.46 -13.81
CA SER A 204 9.23 3.24 -14.49
C SER A 204 8.91 4.74 -14.62
N TYR A 205 7.69 5.14 -14.32
CA TYR A 205 7.23 6.51 -14.30
C TYR A 205 7.15 7.11 -12.88
N SER A 206 7.08 6.32 -11.82
CA SER A 206 6.87 6.85 -10.46
C SER A 206 8.13 7.51 -9.87
N THR A 207 9.32 7.02 -10.22
CA THR A 207 10.58 7.63 -9.76
C THR A 207 10.85 9.01 -10.37
N ARG A 208 10.26 9.34 -11.53
CA ARG A 208 10.42 10.66 -12.18
C ARG A 208 9.77 11.80 -11.42
N TYR A 209 8.92 11.49 -10.46
CA TYR A 209 8.09 12.44 -9.73
C TYR A 209 8.49 12.56 -8.27
N VAL A 210 9.66 12.06 -7.92
CA VAL A 210 10.30 12.30 -6.62
C VAL A 210 11.19 13.54 -6.76
N ASP A 211 10.90 14.56 -5.95
CA ASP A 211 11.68 15.80 -5.95
C ASP A 211 12.86 15.69 -4.98
N ASP A 212 12.66 15.11 -3.80
CA ASP A 212 13.68 14.94 -2.77
C ASP A 212 13.44 13.67 -1.94
N SER A 213 14.52 13.02 -1.53
CA SER A 213 14.50 11.88 -0.61
C SER A 213 15.78 11.90 0.22
N ARG A 214 15.65 12.05 1.54
CA ARG A 214 16.77 12.18 2.45
C ARG A 214 16.50 11.63 3.84
N ALA A 215 17.56 11.29 4.55
CA ALA A 215 17.51 11.05 5.98
C ALA A 215 17.42 12.39 6.75
N LEU A 216 16.70 12.37 7.86
CA LEU A 216 16.58 13.48 8.79
C LEU A 216 17.59 13.33 9.93
N GLU A 217 17.96 14.43 10.57
CA GLU A 217 18.94 14.45 11.67
C GLU A 217 18.44 13.68 12.91
N ASP A 218 17.13 13.61 13.11
CA ASP A 218 16.48 12.87 14.19
C ASP A 218 16.35 11.35 13.93
N GLY A 219 16.94 10.86 12.84
CA GLY A 219 16.89 9.45 12.43
C GLY A 219 15.68 9.09 11.57
N GLY A 220 14.83 10.05 11.24
CA GLY A 220 13.72 9.88 10.32
C GLY A 220 14.17 9.81 8.85
N THR A 221 13.23 9.56 7.96
CA THR A 221 13.43 9.62 6.51
C THR A 221 12.28 10.40 5.88
N TYR A 222 12.56 11.11 4.81
CA TYR A 222 11.64 12.04 4.19
C TYR A 222 11.65 11.85 2.67
N LEU A 223 10.47 11.95 2.07
CA LEU A 223 10.32 11.87 0.61
C LEU A 223 9.25 12.87 0.16
N THR A 224 9.58 13.66 -0.86
CA THR A 224 8.61 14.54 -1.53
C THR A 224 8.57 14.29 -3.01
N GLY A 225 7.48 14.69 -3.60
CA GLY A 225 7.31 14.58 -5.03
C GLY A 225 6.01 15.20 -5.51
N LYS A 226 5.69 14.84 -6.74
CA LYS A 226 4.49 15.27 -7.43
C LYS A 226 3.87 14.09 -8.18
N ALA A 227 2.56 13.93 -8.11
CA ALA A 227 1.85 12.96 -8.93
C ALA A 227 2.05 13.25 -10.42
N ALA A 228 2.00 12.21 -11.24
CA ALA A 228 2.18 12.32 -12.68
C ALA A 228 1.14 13.24 -13.35
N GLY A 229 1.46 13.70 -14.55
CA GLY A 229 0.58 14.51 -15.38
C GLY A 229 0.55 16.01 -15.05
N LYS A 230 -0.03 16.77 -15.95
CA LYS A 230 -0.17 18.25 -15.80
C LYS A 230 -1.07 18.57 -14.60
N GLY A 231 -0.60 19.41 -13.70
CA GLY A 231 -1.36 19.80 -12.52
C GLY A 231 -1.45 18.75 -11.41
N GLY A 232 -0.60 17.70 -11.45
CA GLY A 232 -0.57 16.65 -10.44
C GLY A 232 -0.34 17.19 -9.02
N VAL A 233 -0.91 16.51 -8.04
CA VAL A 233 -0.84 16.86 -6.61
C VAL A 233 0.61 16.74 -6.11
N ARG A 234 1.07 17.70 -5.31
CA ARG A 234 2.34 17.59 -4.57
C ARG A 234 2.11 16.81 -3.28
N PHE A 235 3.05 15.97 -2.93
CA PHE A 235 3.01 15.16 -1.72
C PHE A 235 4.32 15.23 -0.93
N ALA A 236 4.22 14.96 0.35
CA ALA A 236 5.35 14.74 1.25
C ALA A 236 4.99 13.59 2.21
N THR A 237 5.97 12.77 2.57
CA THR A 237 5.84 11.71 3.57
C THR A 237 7.13 11.59 4.37
N CYS A 238 7.03 11.25 5.64
CA CYS A 238 8.14 11.01 6.56
C CYS A 238 7.83 9.81 7.46
#